data_36dc14965ff869f571b512dc788e3eac
#
_entry.id   36dc14965ff869f571b512dc788e3eac
#
_cell.length_a   1.000
_cell.length_b   1.000
_cell.length_c   1.000
_cell.angle_alpha   90.00
_cell.angle_beta   90.00
_cell.angle_gamma   90.00
#
_symmetry.space_group_name_H-M   'P 1'
#
loop_
_entity.id
_entity.type
_entity.pdbx_description
1 polymer ?
#
loop_
_entity_poly.entity_id
_entity_poly.type
_entity_poly.pdbx_seq_one_letter_code
_entity_poly.pdbx_strand_id
1 'polypeptide(L)'
;IKKDGSRFQDNYLELEMIIEPMFNSELVEKKHIGRYLRYEFMPLKYKKRIVMNGEQESNTIFYDTKIAITHQITWDFVKAPHGLVTGITGGGKTYFLFYVIRELFRRHSEVRLLDPKVSDLSFMKRVIGDDKVADTKGQILKQLREANNEMEERFRLMNDSSDYKIGNDFRNFDMRPYFIIFDEVTAFTSTLDKKELQEMNDYLINIIMKGRQAGVFMFLTAQRPDADVIKGNVRDQLGLRVSLGNLANDGYRMTFGQTDKEFQTIHDSDIGRGYISILGQYNEPILFDAPLMEQYDFVEDVKQILNKE
;
A
#
# COMPACT_ATOMS: atom_id res chain seq x y z
N ILE A 1 18.58 -1.00 26.72
CA ILE A 1 19.94 -0.90 27.25
C ILE A 1 20.18 0.54 27.65
N LYS A 2 20.73 0.75 28.83
CA LYS A 2 21.05 2.09 29.35
C LYS A 2 22.45 2.51 28.90
N LYS A 3 22.57 3.71 28.37
CA LYS A 3 23.88 4.33 28.08
C LYS A 3 24.48 4.85 29.40
N ASP A 4 25.57 4.28 29.80
CA ASP A 4 26.24 4.62 31.08
C ASP A 4 27.58 5.36 30.91
N GLY A 5 28.03 5.58 29.67
CA GLY A 5 29.30 6.21 29.36
C GLY A 5 30.53 5.29 29.57
N SER A 6 30.28 3.98 29.73
CA SER A 6 31.38 3.02 29.89
C SER A 6 32.17 2.83 28.60
N ARG A 7 33.41 2.32 28.71
CA ARG A 7 34.25 1.94 27.54
C ARG A 7 33.64 0.85 26.62
N PHE A 8 32.56 0.20 27.06
CA PHE A 8 31.84 -0.82 26.31
C PHE A 8 30.57 -0.26 25.61
N GLN A 9 30.33 1.04 25.71
CA GLN A 9 29.12 1.65 25.15
C GLN A 9 29.02 1.40 23.62
N ASP A 10 30.14 1.41 22.90
CA ASP A 10 30.17 1.19 21.46
C ASP A 10 29.76 -0.24 21.11
N ASN A 11 30.07 -1.24 21.96
CA ASN A 11 29.64 -2.61 21.77
C ASN A 11 28.11 -2.77 21.82
N TYR A 12 27.42 -1.85 22.51
CA TYR A 12 25.96 -1.85 22.57
C TYR A 12 25.32 -1.32 21.28
N LEU A 13 26.09 -0.60 20.45
CA LEU A 13 25.61 -0.10 19.16
C LEU A 13 25.55 -1.19 18.10
N GLU A 14 26.24 -2.29 18.30
CA GLU A 14 26.34 -3.43 17.35
C GLU A 14 25.73 -4.73 17.92
N LEU A 15 24.92 -4.60 18.98
CA LEU A 15 24.31 -5.77 19.64
C LEU A 15 23.39 -6.58 18.75
N GLU A 16 22.82 -5.97 17.73
CA GLU A 16 22.00 -6.68 16.75
C GLU A 16 22.72 -7.84 16.11
N MET A 17 24.00 -7.70 15.77
CA MET A 17 24.82 -8.76 15.16
C MET A 17 24.98 -9.99 16.06
N ILE A 18 24.84 -9.82 17.37
CA ILE A 18 24.92 -10.89 18.36
C ILE A 18 23.52 -11.46 18.66
N ILE A 19 22.53 -10.59 18.83
CA ILE A 19 21.19 -10.95 19.27
C ILE A 19 20.41 -11.63 18.15
N GLU A 20 20.53 -11.16 16.92
CA GLU A 20 19.84 -11.76 15.77
C GLU A 20 20.09 -13.27 15.64
N PRO A 21 21.32 -13.75 15.53
CA PRO A 21 21.58 -15.19 15.45
C PRO A 21 21.28 -15.94 16.75
N MET A 22 21.51 -15.31 17.92
CA MET A 22 21.29 -15.94 19.23
C MET A 22 19.82 -16.29 19.46
N PHE A 23 18.89 -15.42 19.05
CA PHE A 23 17.45 -15.61 19.23
C PHE A 23 16.73 -16.01 17.93
N ASN A 24 17.47 -16.30 16.86
CA ASN A 24 16.90 -16.54 15.54
C ASN A 24 15.83 -15.47 15.19
N SER A 25 16.24 -14.22 15.27
CA SER A 25 15.38 -13.05 15.14
C SER A 25 16.03 -12.01 14.23
N GLU A 26 15.26 -11.07 13.74
CA GLU A 26 15.77 -9.89 13.02
C GLU A 26 15.43 -8.61 13.77
N LEU A 27 16.33 -7.64 13.66
CA LEU A 27 16.13 -6.31 14.21
C LEU A 27 15.01 -5.58 13.44
N VAL A 28 13.96 -5.20 14.15
CA VAL A 28 12.83 -4.42 13.61
C VAL A 28 13.02 -2.94 13.84
N GLU A 29 13.44 -2.56 15.04
CA GLU A 29 13.64 -1.16 15.41
C GLU A 29 14.84 -1.00 16.34
N LYS A 30 15.63 0.06 16.10
CA LYS A 30 16.70 0.52 16.97
C LYS A 30 16.48 2.00 17.25
N LYS A 31 16.17 2.36 18.49
CA LYS A 31 15.78 3.71 18.83
C LYS A 31 16.46 4.23 20.09
N HIS A 32 16.89 5.49 20.03
CA HIS A 32 17.35 6.22 21.19
C HIS A 32 16.17 6.82 21.96
N ILE A 33 16.00 6.45 23.23
CA ILE A 33 14.99 7.00 24.14
C ILE A 33 15.71 7.57 25.36
N GLY A 34 16.02 8.85 25.32
CA GLY A 34 16.80 9.50 26.36
C GLY A 34 18.17 8.83 26.58
N ARG A 35 18.39 8.25 27.76
CA ARG A 35 19.62 7.50 28.10
C ARG A 35 19.59 6.03 27.70
N TYR A 36 18.53 5.58 27.04
CA TYR A 36 18.36 4.17 26.69
C TYR A 36 18.46 4.00 25.18
N LEU A 37 19.03 2.86 24.79
CA LEU A 37 18.94 2.33 23.43
C LEU A 37 17.95 1.16 23.46
N ARG A 38 16.83 1.29 22.74
CA ARG A 38 15.84 0.26 22.59
C ARG A 38 16.13 -0.51 21.31
N TYR A 39 16.16 -1.82 21.43
CA TYR A 39 16.19 -2.77 20.33
C TYR A 39 14.88 -3.54 20.35
N GLU A 40 14.24 -3.68 19.21
CA GLU A 40 13.06 -4.51 19.02
C GLU A 40 13.38 -5.55 17.97
N PHE A 41 13.26 -6.83 18.34
CA PHE A 41 13.55 -7.96 17.46
C PHE A 41 12.29 -8.74 17.17
N MET A 42 12.18 -9.23 15.93
CA MET A 42 11.12 -10.13 15.49
C MET A 42 11.69 -11.53 15.34
N PRO A 43 11.20 -12.52 16.10
CA PRO A 43 11.63 -13.91 15.92
C PRO A 43 11.30 -14.42 14.52
N LEU A 44 12.26 -15.06 13.84
CA LEU A 44 12.10 -15.58 12.48
C LEU A 44 10.96 -16.60 12.34
N LYS A 45 10.62 -17.32 13.42
CA LYS A 45 9.47 -18.25 13.44
C LYS A 45 8.12 -17.55 13.16
N TYR A 46 8.03 -16.23 13.36
CA TYR A 46 6.83 -15.44 13.08
C TYR A 46 6.85 -14.81 11.68
N LYS A 47 7.92 -14.98 10.91
CA LYS A 47 8.06 -14.50 9.54
C LYS A 47 7.36 -15.35 8.49
N LYS A 48 6.47 -16.27 8.90
CA LYS A 48 5.70 -17.00 7.89
C LYS A 48 4.87 -15.99 7.12
N ARG A 49 5.17 -15.89 5.82
CA ARG A 49 4.33 -15.18 4.87
C ARG A 49 2.89 -15.67 4.96
N ILE A 50 1.94 -14.81 4.71
CA ILE A 50 0.61 -15.27 4.36
C ILE A 50 0.76 -15.98 3.01
N VAL A 51 0.42 -17.26 2.97
CA VAL A 51 0.48 -18.07 1.74
C VAL A 51 -0.92 -18.19 1.18
N MET A 52 -1.09 -17.77 -0.06
CA MET A 52 -2.29 -17.93 -0.85
C MET A 52 -2.15 -19.18 -1.69
N ASN A 53 -2.89 -20.24 -1.40
CA ASN A 53 -2.75 -21.55 -2.03
C ASN A 53 -4.08 -22.16 -2.53
N GLY A 54 -5.07 -21.34 -2.82
CA GLY A 54 -6.38 -21.80 -3.33
C GLY A 54 -7.28 -22.50 -2.30
N GLU A 55 -6.77 -22.87 -1.13
CA GLU A 55 -7.54 -23.46 -0.02
C GLU A 55 -8.16 -22.38 0.90
N GLN A 56 -7.87 -21.13 0.64
CA GLN A 56 -8.35 -20.04 1.50
C GLN A 56 -9.82 -19.72 1.21
N GLU A 57 -10.55 -19.50 2.30
CA GLU A 57 -11.94 -19.10 2.22
C GLU A 57 -12.11 -17.81 1.42
N SER A 58 -12.86 -17.87 0.31
CA SER A 58 -13.29 -16.72 -0.48
C SER A 58 -14.48 -16.00 0.18
N ASN A 59 -14.55 -16.02 1.52
CA ASN A 59 -15.68 -15.43 2.23
C ASN A 59 -15.56 -13.90 2.23
N THR A 60 -16.68 -13.26 2.00
CA THR A 60 -16.81 -11.80 2.07
C THR A 60 -16.77 -11.35 3.54
N ILE A 61 -16.05 -10.28 3.81
CA ILE A 61 -15.91 -9.67 5.14
C ILE A 61 -16.48 -8.26 5.07
N PHE A 62 -17.75 -8.13 5.43
CA PHE A 62 -18.43 -6.84 5.40
C PHE A 62 -17.88 -5.89 6.48
N TYR A 63 -17.77 -4.60 6.15
CA TYR A 63 -17.42 -3.52 7.07
C TYR A 63 -16.04 -3.61 7.73
N ASP A 64 -15.18 -4.55 7.32
CA ASP A 64 -13.81 -4.58 7.81
C ASP A 64 -12.89 -3.72 6.94
N THR A 65 -12.16 -2.82 7.59
CA THR A 65 -11.21 -1.89 6.92
C THR A 65 -9.76 -2.34 7.06
N LYS A 66 -9.53 -3.52 7.65
CA LYS A 66 -8.21 -4.02 7.99
C LYS A 66 -7.77 -5.13 7.06
N ILE A 67 -6.66 -4.94 6.39
CA ILE A 67 -6.02 -5.94 5.53
C ILE A 67 -4.75 -6.44 6.23
N ALA A 68 -4.67 -7.73 6.52
CA ALA A 68 -3.45 -8.33 7.06
C ALA A 68 -2.39 -8.40 5.96
N ILE A 69 -1.28 -7.69 6.12
CA ILE A 69 -0.14 -7.76 5.18
C ILE A 69 0.79 -8.92 5.54
N THR A 70 0.98 -9.13 6.83
CA THR A 70 1.63 -10.32 7.41
C THR A 70 0.81 -10.78 8.62
N HIS A 71 1.22 -11.85 9.28
CA HIS A 71 0.57 -12.24 10.54
C HIS A 71 0.68 -11.20 11.66
N GLN A 72 1.53 -10.19 11.52
CA GLN A 72 1.79 -9.16 12.54
C GLN A 72 1.49 -7.75 12.04
N ILE A 73 1.53 -7.51 10.73
CA ILE A 73 1.34 -6.22 10.12
C ILE A 73 -0.06 -6.18 9.50
N THR A 74 -0.87 -5.25 9.96
CA THR A 74 -2.22 -5.03 9.44
C THR A 74 -2.36 -3.59 8.96
N TRP A 75 -2.82 -3.42 7.75
CA TRP A 75 -3.16 -2.12 7.19
C TRP A 75 -4.64 -1.82 7.38
N ASP A 76 -4.97 -0.81 8.16
CA ASP A 76 -6.31 -0.24 8.27
C ASP A 76 -6.41 0.95 7.31
N PHE A 77 -7.05 0.75 6.16
CA PHE A 77 -7.08 1.76 5.10
C PHE A 77 -7.91 3.00 5.42
N VAL A 78 -8.66 3.00 6.51
CA VAL A 78 -9.35 4.21 7.00
C VAL A 78 -8.44 5.03 7.90
N LYS A 79 -7.58 4.38 8.71
CA LYS A 79 -6.62 5.08 9.58
C LYS A 79 -5.38 5.54 8.84
N ALA A 80 -4.90 4.73 7.92
CA ALA A 80 -3.77 5.01 7.04
C ALA A 80 -4.23 4.98 5.58
N PRO A 81 -4.94 6.04 5.11
CA PRO A 81 -5.56 6.04 3.79
C PRO A 81 -4.52 6.07 2.69
N HIS A 82 -4.96 5.63 1.53
CA HIS A 82 -4.16 5.58 0.30
C HIS A 82 -2.91 4.71 0.42
N GLY A 83 -2.38 4.28 -0.70
CA GLY A 83 -1.20 3.43 -0.76
C GLY A 83 -0.23 3.80 -1.87
N LEU A 84 1.05 3.57 -1.62
CA LEU A 84 2.12 3.63 -2.61
C LEU A 84 2.95 2.35 -2.53
N VAL A 85 3.08 1.66 -3.64
CA VAL A 85 3.97 0.50 -3.77
C VAL A 85 5.03 0.79 -4.82
N THR A 86 6.27 0.74 -4.42
CA THR A 86 7.41 0.89 -5.31
C THR A 86 8.20 -0.42 -5.37
N GLY A 87 8.98 -0.60 -6.38
CA GLY A 87 9.82 -1.80 -6.45
C GLY A 87 10.39 -2.05 -7.84
N ILE A 88 11.51 -2.76 -7.85
CA ILE A 88 12.16 -3.16 -9.08
C ILE A 88 11.33 -4.19 -9.86
N THR A 89 11.62 -4.34 -11.13
CA THR A 89 11.07 -5.44 -11.94
C THR A 89 11.47 -6.78 -11.33
N GLY A 90 10.51 -7.68 -11.17
CA GLY A 90 10.73 -8.98 -10.52
C GLY A 90 10.72 -8.94 -8.99
N GLY A 91 10.63 -7.77 -8.34
CA GLY A 91 10.61 -7.65 -6.88
C GLY A 91 9.33 -8.15 -6.19
N GLY A 92 8.30 -8.57 -6.93
CA GLY A 92 7.04 -9.10 -6.38
C GLY A 92 5.90 -8.09 -6.28
N LYS A 93 6.05 -6.89 -6.87
CA LYS A 93 5.05 -5.80 -6.85
C LYS A 93 3.67 -6.25 -7.36
N THR A 94 3.61 -6.92 -8.50
CA THR A 94 2.36 -7.41 -9.10
C THR A 94 1.64 -8.41 -8.20
N TYR A 95 2.35 -9.33 -7.57
CA TYR A 95 1.75 -10.29 -6.63
C TYR A 95 1.20 -9.60 -5.38
N PHE A 96 1.93 -8.63 -4.84
CA PHE A 96 1.44 -7.83 -3.72
C PHE A 96 0.19 -7.04 -4.10
N LEU A 97 0.16 -6.47 -5.30
CA LEU A 97 -0.98 -5.75 -5.82
C LEU A 97 -2.21 -6.65 -5.96
N PHE A 98 -2.05 -7.84 -6.53
CA PHE A 98 -3.13 -8.83 -6.63
C PHE A 98 -3.66 -9.25 -5.26
N TYR A 99 -2.78 -9.45 -4.29
CA TYR A 99 -3.20 -9.70 -2.92
C TYR A 99 -4.09 -8.59 -2.37
N VAL A 100 -3.66 -7.34 -2.51
CA VAL A 100 -4.43 -6.17 -2.05
C VAL A 100 -5.78 -6.10 -2.77
N ILE A 101 -5.81 -6.24 -4.10
CA ILE A 101 -7.05 -6.21 -4.89
C ILE A 101 -8.03 -7.29 -4.43
N ARG A 102 -7.55 -8.52 -4.23
CA ARG A 102 -8.36 -9.61 -3.69
C ARG A 102 -8.98 -9.25 -2.33
N GLU A 103 -8.15 -8.74 -1.42
CA GLU A 103 -8.60 -8.39 -0.09
C GLU A 103 -9.60 -7.22 -0.09
N LEU A 104 -9.52 -6.32 -1.06
CA LEU A 104 -10.50 -5.26 -1.27
C LEU A 104 -11.84 -5.81 -1.76
N PHE A 105 -11.85 -6.74 -2.72
CA PHE A 105 -13.08 -7.41 -3.15
C PHE A 105 -13.75 -8.16 -1.98
N ARG A 106 -12.99 -8.90 -1.17
CA ARG A 106 -13.54 -9.55 0.03
C ARG A 106 -14.21 -8.60 1.00
N ARG A 107 -13.84 -7.32 0.97
CA ARG A 107 -14.42 -6.24 1.81
C ARG A 107 -15.49 -5.42 1.10
N HIS A 108 -16.08 -5.98 0.05
CA HIS A 108 -17.11 -5.29 -0.72
C HIS A 108 -16.69 -3.92 -1.26
N SER A 109 -15.40 -3.72 -1.48
CA SER A 109 -14.91 -2.49 -2.06
C SER A 109 -15.25 -2.42 -3.55
N GLU A 110 -15.65 -1.26 -4.00
CA GLU A 110 -15.71 -0.96 -5.42
C GLU A 110 -14.30 -0.66 -5.92
N VAL A 111 -13.83 -1.42 -6.91
CA VAL A 111 -12.45 -1.33 -7.39
C VAL A 111 -12.42 -0.92 -8.85
N ARG A 112 -11.61 0.10 -9.15
CA ARG A 112 -11.27 0.54 -10.50
C ARG A 112 -9.78 0.28 -10.74
N LEU A 113 -9.46 -0.36 -11.87
CA LEU A 113 -8.09 -0.73 -12.25
C LEU A 113 -7.63 0.13 -13.41
N LEU A 114 -6.51 0.82 -13.24
CA LEU A 114 -5.87 1.64 -14.26
C LEU A 114 -4.53 1.01 -14.64
N ASP A 115 -4.42 0.46 -15.85
CA ASP A 115 -3.26 -0.30 -16.32
C ASP A 115 -2.74 0.26 -17.65
N PRO A 116 -1.93 1.31 -17.64
CA PRO A 116 -1.42 1.95 -18.86
C PRO A 116 -0.45 1.07 -19.66
N LYS A 117 0.05 -0.02 -19.07
CA LYS A 117 0.95 -0.96 -19.74
C LYS A 117 0.24 -2.12 -20.44
N VAL A 118 -1.08 -2.22 -20.27
CA VAL A 118 -1.90 -3.35 -20.79
C VAL A 118 -1.30 -4.68 -20.35
N SER A 119 -1.05 -4.79 -19.05
CA SER A 119 -0.41 -5.94 -18.40
C SER A 119 -1.45 -6.92 -17.81
N ASP A 120 -1.05 -7.66 -16.81
CA ASP A 120 -1.90 -8.66 -16.15
C ASP A 120 -3.20 -8.07 -15.57
N LEU A 121 -3.21 -6.80 -15.14
CA LEU A 121 -4.42 -6.15 -14.61
C LEU A 121 -5.47 -5.91 -15.68
N SER A 122 -5.07 -5.65 -16.92
CA SER A 122 -6.01 -5.47 -18.04
C SER A 122 -6.83 -6.73 -18.33
N PHE A 123 -6.30 -7.92 -18.00
CA PHE A 123 -7.04 -9.17 -18.11
C PHE A 123 -8.28 -9.21 -17.21
N MET A 124 -8.29 -8.45 -16.13
CA MET A 124 -9.41 -8.35 -15.20
C MET A 124 -10.70 -7.78 -15.82
N LYS A 125 -10.63 -7.14 -17.01
CA LYS A 125 -11.82 -6.76 -17.79
C LYS A 125 -12.81 -7.92 -17.94
N ARG A 126 -12.31 -9.13 -18.14
CA ARG A 126 -13.11 -10.35 -18.30
C ARG A 126 -13.79 -10.82 -17.01
N VAL A 127 -13.40 -10.27 -15.87
CA VAL A 127 -13.88 -10.69 -14.55
C VAL A 127 -14.79 -9.64 -13.92
N ILE A 128 -14.35 -8.36 -13.94
CA ILE A 128 -15.06 -7.28 -13.26
C ILE A 128 -15.78 -6.30 -14.19
N GLY A 129 -15.61 -6.48 -15.51
CA GLY A 129 -16.24 -5.65 -16.55
C GLY A 129 -15.30 -4.61 -17.16
N ASP A 130 -15.58 -4.25 -18.41
CA ASP A 130 -14.79 -3.28 -19.19
C ASP A 130 -14.87 -1.85 -18.63
N ASP A 131 -15.94 -1.52 -17.96
CA ASP A 131 -16.19 -0.23 -17.34
C ASP A 131 -15.33 0.02 -16.09
N LYS A 132 -14.80 -1.04 -15.49
CA LYS A 132 -13.99 -0.99 -14.26
C LYS A 132 -12.48 -1.08 -14.49
N VAL A 133 -12.05 -1.35 -15.71
CA VAL A 133 -10.63 -1.50 -16.07
C VAL A 133 -10.29 -0.58 -17.24
N ALA A 134 -9.40 0.36 -17.01
CA ALA A 134 -8.94 1.32 -18.01
C ALA A 134 -7.49 1.04 -18.41
N ASP A 135 -7.24 0.85 -19.69
CA ASP A 135 -5.92 0.57 -20.25
C ASP A 135 -5.51 1.51 -21.39
N THR A 136 -6.39 2.44 -21.74
CA THR A 136 -6.07 3.50 -22.70
C THR A 136 -6.02 4.87 -22.00
N LYS A 137 -5.25 5.80 -22.57
CA LYS A 137 -5.09 7.15 -22.03
C LYS A 137 -6.44 7.81 -21.72
N GLY A 138 -7.35 7.80 -22.66
CA GLY A 138 -8.68 8.42 -22.50
C GLY A 138 -9.53 7.76 -21.42
N GLN A 139 -9.49 6.42 -21.33
CA GLN A 139 -10.20 5.69 -20.28
C GLN A 139 -9.61 5.98 -18.89
N ILE A 140 -8.29 6.03 -18.76
CA ILE A 140 -7.62 6.32 -17.48
C ILE A 140 -8.00 7.72 -16.97
N LEU A 141 -7.88 8.76 -17.82
CA LEU A 141 -8.29 10.11 -17.44
C LEU A 141 -9.79 10.19 -17.13
N LYS A 142 -10.63 9.46 -17.86
CA LYS A 142 -12.06 9.35 -17.58
C LYS A 142 -12.31 8.74 -16.20
N GLN A 143 -11.68 7.62 -15.87
CA GLN A 143 -11.84 6.95 -14.57
C GLN A 143 -11.38 7.82 -13.39
N LEU A 144 -10.28 8.57 -13.53
CA LEU A 144 -9.82 9.50 -12.51
C LEU A 144 -10.84 10.63 -12.27
N ARG A 145 -11.40 11.17 -13.35
CA ARG A 145 -12.47 12.18 -13.26
C ARG A 145 -13.74 11.61 -12.63
N GLU A 146 -14.15 10.40 -13.01
CA GLU A 146 -15.32 9.73 -12.42
C GLU A 146 -15.12 9.47 -10.93
N ALA A 147 -13.94 9.03 -10.51
CA ALA A 147 -13.61 8.84 -9.10
C ALA A 147 -13.65 10.15 -8.30
N ASN A 148 -13.15 11.24 -8.89
CA ASN A 148 -13.25 12.55 -8.27
C ASN A 148 -14.70 13.01 -8.14
N ASN A 149 -15.53 12.81 -9.17
CA ASN A 149 -16.95 13.16 -9.14
C ASN A 149 -17.71 12.31 -8.11
N GLU A 150 -17.40 11.02 -8.02
CA GLU A 150 -17.95 10.12 -6.99
C GLU A 150 -17.64 10.64 -5.58
N MET A 151 -16.39 11.06 -5.34
CA MET A 151 -15.99 11.63 -4.06
C MET A 151 -16.82 12.89 -3.72
N GLU A 152 -16.95 13.80 -4.65
CA GLU A 152 -17.73 15.06 -4.44
C GLU A 152 -19.22 14.77 -4.22
N GLU A 153 -19.80 13.82 -4.97
CA GLU A 153 -21.18 13.40 -4.79
C GLU A 153 -21.41 12.76 -3.42
N ARG A 154 -20.49 11.93 -2.94
CA ARG A 154 -20.55 11.37 -1.59
C ARG A 154 -20.52 12.44 -0.52
N PHE A 155 -19.66 13.45 -0.66
CA PHE A 155 -19.67 14.61 0.25
C PHE A 155 -21.00 15.34 0.24
N ARG A 156 -21.59 15.54 -0.93
CA ARG A 156 -22.91 16.17 -1.05
C ARG A 156 -23.97 15.36 -0.32
N LEU A 157 -24.04 14.05 -0.59
CA LEU A 157 -25.00 13.14 0.06
C LEU A 157 -24.85 13.11 1.59
N MET A 158 -23.60 13.05 2.08
CA MET A 158 -23.35 13.09 3.53
C MET A 158 -23.79 14.42 4.15
N ASN A 159 -23.45 15.55 3.51
CA ASN A 159 -23.77 16.87 4.05
C ASN A 159 -25.26 17.20 4.01
N ASP A 160 -25.98 16.69 3.01
CA ASP A 160 -27.43 16.89 2.87
C ASP A 160 -28.23 15.96 3.80
N SER A 161 -27.59 14.97 4.43
CA SER A 161 -28.26 14.02 5.32
C SER A 161 -28.57 14.65 6.67
N SER A 162 -29.82 14.44 7.14
CA SER A 162 -30.24 14.82 8.49
C SER A 162 -29.50 14.08 9.61
N ASP A 163 -28.90 12.94 9.28
CA ASP A 163 -28.17 12.08 10.21
C ASP A 163 -26.68 12.44 10.33
N TYR A 164 -26.22 13.45 9.59
CA TYR A 164 -24.84 13.88 9.65
C TYR A 164 -24.44 14.37 11.04
N LYS A 165 -23.33 13.86 11.54
CA LYS A 165 -22.69 14.30 12.79
C LYS A 165 -21.21 14.56 12.55
N ILE A 166 -20.65 15.50 13.29
CA ILE A 166 -19.21 15.78 13.26
C ILE A 166 -18.43 14.48 13.54
N GLY A 167 -17.50 14.14 12.66
CA GLY A 167 -16.71 12.91 12.74
C GLY A 167 -17.27 11.72 11.98
N ASN A 168 -18.46 11.83 11.37
CA ASN A 168 -18.96 10.83 10.46
C ASN A 168 -18.10 10.73 9.20
N ASP A 169 -18.04 9.53 8.65
CA ASP A 169 -17.43 9.23 7.36
C ASP A 169 -18.35 8.29 6.55
N PHE A 170 -17.92 7.90 5.38
CA PHE A 170 -18.69 7.07 4.43
C PHE A 170 -19.32 5.84 5.06
N ARG A 171 -18.74 5.26 6.13
CA ARG A 171 -19.27 4.07 6.83
C ARG A 171 -20.57 4.35 7.59
N ASN A 172 -20.80 5.57 8.01
CA ASN A 172 -22.02 5.98 8.70
C ASN A 172 -23.20 6.16 7.73
N PHE A 173 -22.93 6.10 6.42
CA PHE A 173 -23.92 6.26 5.34
C PHE A 173 -24.03 5.00 4.46
N ASP A 174 -23.56 3.86 4.95
CA ASP A 174 -23.55 2.58 4.23
C ASP A 174 -22.90 2.61 2.84
N MET A 175 -21.95 3.53 2.65
CA MET A 175 -21.22 3.65 1.40
C MET A 175 -20.07 2.63 1.36
N ARG A 176 -19.95 1.89 0.25
CA ARG A 176 -18.83 0.97 0.03
C ARG A 176 -17.52 1.74 -0.14
N PRO A 177 -16.37 1.21 0.33
CA PRO A 177 -15.07 1.76 -0.02
C PRO A 177 -14.89 1.74 -1.54
N TYR A 178 -14.37 2.84 -2.11
CA TYR A 178 -14.10 2.98 -3.54
C TYR A 178 -12.60 3.12 -3.75
N PHE A 179 -11.98 2.17 -4.43
CA PHE A 179 -10.55 2.13 -4.66
C PHE A 179 -10.19 2.33 -6.12
N ILE A 180 -9.27 3.24 -6.37
CA ILE A 180 -8.59 3.41 -7.65
C ILE A 180 -7.21 2.80 -7.51
N ILE A 181 -6.97 1.71 -8.21
CA ILE A 181 -5.68 1.03 -8.27
C ILE A 181 -5.00 1.45 -9.57
N PHE A 182 -3.94 2.24 -9.47
CA PHE A 182 -3.22 2.76 -10.61
C PHE A 182 -1.86 2.10 -10.72
N ASP A 183 -1.75 1.14 -11.64
CA ASP A 183 -0.47 0.46 -11.88
C ASP A 183 0.44 1.34 -12.74
N GLU A 184 1.68 1.43 -12.31
CA GLU A 184 2.77 2.13 -12.98
C GLU A 184 2.45 3.58 -13.42
N VAL A 185 2.06 4.40 -12.44
CA VAL A 185 1.66 5.80 -12.67
C VAL A 185 2.74 6.60 -13.42
N THR A 186 4.03 6.34 -13.16
CA THR A 186 5.14 7.04 -13.83
C THR A 186 5.25 6.72 -15.32
N ALA A 187 4.95 5.50 -15.73
CA ALA A 187 4.90 5.16 -17.14
C ALA A 187 3.79 5.90 -17.88
N PHE A 188 2.65 6.07 -17.21
CA PHE A 188 1.52 6.79 -17.79
C PHE A 188 1.82 8.27 -18.02
N THR A 189 2.46 8.94 -17.05
CA THR A 189 2.77 10.38 -17.14
C THR A 189 3.60 10.73 -18.35
N SER A 190 4.51 9.84 -18.80
CA SER A 190 5.31 10.04 -19.99
C SER A 190 4.51 10.09 -21.30
N THR A 191 3.26 9.64 -21.30
CA THR A 191 2.37 9.63 -22.47
C THR A 191 1.48 10.87 -22.55
N LEU A 192 1.48 11.70 -21.51
CA LEU A 192 0.57 12.85 -21.38
C LEU A 192 1.21 14.14 -21.90
N ASP A 193 0.38 14.99 -22.49
CA ASP A 193 0.74 16.37 -22.69
C ASP A 193 0.65 17.18 -21.38
N LYS A 194 1.08 18.45 -21.41
CA LYS A 194 1.11 19.30 -20.20
C LYS A 194 -0.28 19.51 -19.59
N LYS A 195 -1.32 19.60 -20.41
CA LYS A 195 -2.68 19.84 -19.96
C LYS A 195 -3.27 18.58 -19.33
N GLU A 196 -3.08 17.44 -19.99
CA GLU A 196 -3.49 16.13 -19.50
C GLU A 196 -2.77 15.77 -18.19
N LEU A 197 -1.47 16.05 -18.10
CA LEU A 197 -0.68 15.84 -16.88
C LEU A 197 -1.19 16.71 -15.72
N GLN A 198 -1.52 17.97 -15.99
CA GLN A 198 -2.10 18.84 -14.97
C GLN A 198 -3.46 18.32 -14.51
N GLU A 199 -4.35 17.95 -15.46
CA GLU A 199 -5.66 17.39 -15.16
C GLU A 199 -5.54 16.12 -14.30
N MET A 200 -4.68 15.19 -14.67
CA MET A 200 -4.41 13.98 -13.88
C MET A 200 -3.94 14.33 -12.46
N ASN A 201 -2.96 15.22 -12.34
CA ASN A 201 -2.43 15.61 -11.04
C ASN A 201 -3.48 16.28 -10.16
N ASP A 202 -4.36 17.10 -10.72
CA ASP A 202 -5.44 17.77 -9.98
C ASP A 202 -6.40 16.72 -9.39
N TYR A 203 -6.79 15.69 -10.15
CA TYR A 203 -7.62 14.61 -9.64
C TYR A 203 -6.91 13.79 -8.57
N LEU A 204 -5.65 13.38 -8.82
CA LEU A 204 -4.87 12.61 -7.84
C LEU A 204 -4.74 13.37 -6.52
N ILE A 205 -4.35 14.65 -6.57
CA ILE A 205 -4.19 15.50 -5.38
C ILE A 205 -5.52 15.63 -4.65
N ASN A 206 -6.61 15.94 -5.35
CA ASN A 206 -7.91 16.13 -4.72
C ASN A 206 -8.40 14.88 -4.00
N ILE A 207 -8.30 13.70 -4.66
CA ILE A 207 -8.68 12.42 -4.07
C ILE A 207 -7.79 12.08 -2.86
N ILE A 208 -6.47 12.24 -2.97
CA ILE A 208 -5.54 11.91 -1.88
C ILE A 208 -5.74 12.84 -0.68
N MET A 209 -6.04 14.11 -0.91
CA MET A 209 -6.21 15.08 0.18
C MET A 209 -7.57 14.98 0.88
N LYS A 210 -8.63 14.56 0.20
CA LYS A 210 -10.00 14.62 0.71
C LYS A 210 -10.69 13.24 0.79
N GLY A 211 -10.28 12.27 -0.03
CA GLY A 211 -11.03 11.03 -0.28
C GLY A 211 -11.31 10.18 0.94
N ARG A 212 -10.45 10.23 1.97
CA ARG A 212 -10.59 9.41 3.19
C ARG A 212 -11.99 9.46 3.79
N GLN A 213 -12.55 10.65 4.00
CA GLN A 213 -13.86 10.81 4.65
C GLN A 213 -15.00 10.32 3.75
N ALA A 214 -14.88 10.54 2.43
CA ALA A 214 -15.83 10.05 1.44
C ALA A 214 -15.68 8.54 1.12
N GLY A 215 -14.66 7.88 1.66
CA GLY A 215 -14.37 6.47 1.37
C GLY A 215 -13.81 6.22 -0.02
N VAL A 216 -13.16 7.22 -0.63
CA VAL A 216 -12.51 7.13 -1.94
C VAL A 216 -11.00 7.10 -1.75
N PHE A 217 -10.39 5.99 -2.14
CA PHE A 217 -8.99 5.71 -1.86
C PHE A 217 -8.18 5.54 -3.13
N MET A 218 -6.95 6.05 -3.12
CA MET A 218 -5.97 5.89 -4.19
C MET A 218 -4.90 4.88 -3.77
N PHE A 219 -4.60 3.93 -4.65
CA PHE A 219 -3.51 2.98 -4.48
C PHE A 219 -2.62 3.04 -5.72
N LEU A 220 -1.43 3.59 -5.56
CA LEU A 220 -0.49 3.87 -6.64
C LEU A 220 0.62 2.84 -6.66
N THR A 221 1.04 2.42 -7.84
CA THR A 221 2.29 1.68 -7.99
C THR A 221 3.24 2.40 -8.94
N ALA A 222 4.53 2.23 -8.71
CA ALA A 222 5.59 2.75 -9.57
C ALA A 222 6.84 1.88 -9.45
N GLN A 223 7.59 1.72 -10.54
CA GLN A 223 8.92 1.10 -10.45
C GLN A 223 9.89 2.03 -9.71
N ARG A 224 9.83 3.30 -10.06
CA ARG A 224 10.57 4.36 -9.39
C ARG A 224 9.62 5.55 -9.22
N PRO A 225 9.31 5.94 -7.99
CA PRO A 225 8.48 7.11 -7.79
C PRO A 225 9.21 8.35 -8.31
N ASP A 226 8.51 9.17 -9.07
CA ASP A 226 9.02 10.43 -9.59
C ASP A 226 8.45 11.58 -8.75
N ALA A 227 9.32 12.51 -8.34
CA ALA A 227 8.93 13.68 -7.56
C ALA A 227 7.99 14.62 -8.33
N ASP A 228 8.03 14.60 -9.67
CA ASP A 228 7.12 15.38 -10.51
C ASP A 228 5.70 14.82 -10.53
N VAL A 229 5.56 13.51 -10.27
CA VAL A 229 4.27 12.82 -10.22
C VAL A 229 3.73 12.74 -8.80
N ILE A 230 4.58 12.36 -7.84
CA ILE A 230 4.20 12.20 -6.43
C ILE A 230 5.01 13.19 -5.60
N LYS A 231 4.55 14.44 -5.58
CA LYS A 231 5.17 15.52 -4.79
C LYS A 231 5.19 15.14 -3.31
N GLY A 232 6.17 15.68 -2.58
CA GLY A 232 6.40 15.34 -1.18
C GLY A 232 5.15 15.48 -0.30
N ASN A 233 4.40 16.58 -0.44
CA ASN A 233 3.16 16.81 0.31
C ASN A 233 2.04 15.80 -0.02
N VAL A 234 1.97 15.30 -1.25
CA VAL A 234 1.03 14.24 -1.67
C VAL A 234 1.48 12.90 -1.10
N ARG A 235 2.77 12.57 -1.24
CA ARG A 235 3.35 11.34 -0.69
C ARG A 235 3.09 11.21 0.80
N ASP A 236 3.19 12.30 1.55
CA ASP A 236 3.01 12.29 3.00
C ASP A 236 1.56 11.98 3.42
N GLN A 237 0.60 12.06 2.50
CA GLN A 237 -0.78 11.62 2.69
C GLN A 237 -1.01 10.14 2.33
N LEU A 238 -0.04 9.47 1.69
CA LEU A 238 -0.12 8.05 1.38
C LEU A 238 0.21 7.25 2.64
N GLY A 239 -0.81 6.77 3.32
CA GLY A 239 -0.72 6.14 4.64
C GLY A 239 -0.05 4.78 4.65
N LEU A 240 -0.16 4.01 3.57
CA LEU A 240 0.61 2.78 3.32
C LEU A 240 1.71 3.06 2.31
N ARG A 241 2.95 2.82 2.68
CA ARG A 241 4.10 2.92 1.77
C ARG A 241 4.92 1.64 1.80
N VAL A 242 5.18 1.08 0.63
CA VAL A 242 5.86 -0.20 0.46
C VAL A 242 6.95 -0.08 -0.59
N SER A 243 8.11 -0.65 -0.33
CA SER A 243 9.12 -0.92 -1.35
C SER A 243 9.37 -2.43 -1.44
N LEU A 244 9.53 -2.98 -2.64
CA LEU A 244 9.82 -4.40 -2.87
C LEU A 244 11.11 -4.56 -3.66
N GLY A 245 12.02 -5.41 -3.15
CA GLY A 245 13.38 -5.54 -3.66
C GLY A 245 14.27 -4.34 -3.30
N ASN A 246 15.46 -4.31 -3.87
CA ASN A 246 16.43 -3.24 -3.63
C ASN A 246 16.10 -1.99 -4.45
N LEU A 247 15.96 -0.86 -3.76
CA LEU A 247 15.94 0.44 -4.41
C LEU A 247 17.27 1.16 -4.17
N ALA A 248 17.63 2.08 -5.05
CA ALA A 248 18.67 3.05 -4.75
C ALA A 248 18.22 3.98 -3.61
N ASN A 249 19.14 4.61 -2.89
CA ASN A 249 18.83 5.49 -1.77
C ASN A 249 17.79 6.57 -2.11
N ASP A 250 17.87 7.16 -3.30
CA ASP A 250 16.85 8.10 -3.77
C ASP A 250 15.48 7.47 -3.94
N GLY A 251 15.40 6.21 -4.37
CA GLY A 251 14.15 5.48 -4.48
C GLY A 251 13.49 5.25 -3.12
N TYR A 252 14.27 4.86 -2.12
CA TYR A 252 13.78 4.75 -0.73
C TYR A 252 13.31 6.11 -0.21
N ARG A 253 14.10 7.17 -0.43
CA ARG A 253 13.73 8.52 -0.02
C ARG A 253 12.46 9.03 -0.72
N MET A 254 12.29 8.71 -1.99
CA MET A 254 11.08 9.05 -2.74
C MET A 254 9.86 8.24 -2.27
N THR A 255 10.05 7.02 -1.76
CA THR A 255 8.99 6.19 -1.23
C THR A 255 8.61 6.58 0.19
N PHE A 256 9.59 6.64 1.09
CA PHE A 256 9.34 6.78 2.53
C PHE A 256 9.49 8.22 3.07
N GLY A 257 10.09 9.11 2.29
CA GLY A 257 10.46 10.45 2.77
C GLY A 257 11.83 10.48 3.42
N GLN A 258 12.05 11.47 4.26
CA GLN A 258 13.27 11.51 5.10
C GLN A 258 13.15 10.47 6.21
N THR A 259 14.17 9.66 6.35
CA THR A 259 14.27 8.60 7.35
C THR A 259 15.74 8.43 7.74
N ASP A 260 15.99 8.11 9.00
CA ASP A 260 17.31 7.74 9.52
C ASP A 260 17.57 6.22 9.37
N LYS A 261 16.62 5.50 8.74
CA LYS A 261 16.74 4.06 8.51
C LYS A 261 17.85 3.76 7.51
N GLU A 262 18.78 2.92 7.91
CA GLU A 262 19.70 2.24 7.01
C GLU A 262 19.00 1.03 6.39
N PHE A 263 18.87 1.03 5.06
CA PHE A 263 18.23 -0.05 4.32
C PHE A 263 19.26 -1.15 4.03
N GLN A 264 18.95 -2.35 4.48
CA GLN A 264 19.76 -3.54 4.20
C GLN A 264 19.58 -3.98 2.75
N THR A 265 20.63 -4.58 2.18
CA THR A 265 20.54 -5.18 0.85
C THR A 265 19.65 -6.42 0.90
N ILE A 266 18.64 -6.46 0.03
CA ILE A 266 17.74 -7.59 -0.15
C ILE A 266 18.32 -8.46 -1.27
N HIS A 267 18.41 -9.77 -1.06
CA HIS A 267 18.86 -10.70 -2.10
C HIS A 267 17.84 -10.77 -3.24
N ASP A 268 18.31 -10.87 -4.48
CA ASP A 268 17.43 -10.97 -5.66
C ASP A 268 16.55 -12.23 -5.64
N SER A 269 16.96 -13.27 -4.92
CA SER A 269 16.17 -14.47 -4.69
C SER A 269 14.98 -14.25 -3.72
N ASP A 270 15.00 -13.18 -2.94
CA ASP A 270 14.01 -12.89 -1.91
C ASP A 270 12.81 -12.11 -2.49
N ILE A 271 12.20 -12.65 -3.52
CA ILE A 271 11.04 -12.04 -4.19
C ILE A 271 9.93 -11.76 -3.18
N GLY A 272 9.43 -10.52 -3.18
CA GLY A 272 8.40 -10.06 -2.25
C GLY A 272 8.93 -9.60 -0.89
N ARG A 273 10.25 -9.64 -0.66
CA ARG A 273 10.88 -8.99 0.50
C ARG A 273 11.06 -7.50 0.22
N GLY A 274 10.86 -6.69 1.25
CA GLY A 274 10.95 -5.25 1.12
C GLY A 274 10.73 -4.50 2.43
N TYR A 275 10.46 -3.23 2.32
CA TYR A 275 10.19 -2.38 3.46
C TYR A 275 8.75 -1.83 3.40
N ILE A 276 8.15 -1.70 4.57
CA ILE A 276 6.80 -1.18 4.74
C ILE A 276 6.76 -0.11 5.82
N SER A 277 5.99 0.94 5.57
CA SER A 277 5.64 1.96 6.55
C SER A 277 4.13 2.16 6.53
N ILE A 278 3.51 2.18 7.70
CA ILE A 278 2.08 2.44 7.88
C ILE A 278 1.93 3.61 8.83
N LEU A 279 1.26 4.66 8.36
CA LEU A 279 1.04 5.89 9.12
C LEU A 279 0.43 5.59 10.50
N GLY A 280 1.08 6.09 11.55
CA GLY A 280 0.64 5.91 12.93
C GLY A 280 0.95 4.55 13.56
N GLN A 281 1.58 3.61 12.84
CA GLN A 281 2.01 2.32 13.40
C GLN A 281 3.51 2.26 13.68
N TYR A 282 4.31 2.71 12.72
CA TYR A 282 5.77 2.66 12.80
C TYR A 282 6.37 4.03 12.53
N ASN A 283 7.40 4.40 13.30
CA ASN A 283 8.11 5.67 13.08
C ASN A 283 9.05 5.58 11.87
N GLU A 284 9.59 4.38 11.59
CA GLU A 284 10.51 4.09 10.50
C GLU A 284 10.02 2.92 9.67
N PRO A 285 10.41 2.81 8.38
CA PRO A 285 10.10 1.66 7.57
C PRO A 285 10.69 0.38 8.17
N ILE A 286 9.89 -0.68 8.26
CA ILE A 286 10.31 -1.98 8.77
C ILE A 286 10.45 -2.99 7.64
N LEU A 287 11.39 -3.93 7.78
CA LEU A 287 11.57 -5.04 6.84
C LEU A 287 10.36 -5.99 6.93
N PHE A 288 9.84 -6.43 5.80
CA PHE A 288 8.72 -7.36 5.75
C PHE A 288 8.80 -8.28 4.54
N ASP A 289 8.04 -9.36 4.59
CA ASP A 289 7.82 -10.26 3.46
C ASP A 289 6.35 -10.18 3.02
N ALA A 290 6.12 -9.77 1.77
CA ALA A 290 4.81 -9.68 1.18
C ALA A 290 4.12 -11.06 1.11
N PRO A 291 2.78 -11.14 1.10
CA PRO A 291 2.06 -12.38 0.90
C PRO A 291 2.55 -13.14 -0.33
N LEU A 292 2.60 -14.46 -0.23
CA LEU A 292 3.09 -15.36 -1.28
C LEU A 292 1.90 -16.02 -1.97
N MET A 293 1.89 -16.01 -3.29
CA MET A 293 0.92 -16.72 -4.12
C MET A 293 1.59 -17.94 -4.73
N GLU A 294 1.31 -19.13 -4.17
CA GLU A 294 1.80 -20.40 -4.69
C GLU A 294 0.66 -21.19 -5.33
N GLN A 295 0.81 -21.54 -6.62
CA GLN A 295 -0.21 -22.31 -7.36
C GLN A 295 -1.63 -21.75 -7.20
N TYR A 296 -1.73 -20.41 -7.17
CA TYR A 296 -2.94 -19.68 -6.87
C TYR A 296 -3.55 -19.06 -8.12
N ASP A 297 -4.80 -19.41 -8.42
CA ASP A 297 -5.58 -18.81 -9.49
C ASP A 297 -6.33 -17.57 -8.96
N PHE A 298 -5.69 -16.41 -9.10
CA PHE A 298 -6.25 -15.12 -8.68
C PHE A 298 -7.58 -14.81 -9.37
N VAL A 299 -7.69 -15.14 -10.67
CA VAL A 299 -8.88 -14.83 -11.46
C VAL A 299 -10.08 -15.64 -10.99
N GLU A 300 -9.86 -16.93 -10.74
CA GLU A 300 -10.93 -17.81 -10.28
C GLU A 300 -11.38 -17.45 -8.85
N ASP A 301 -10.46 -17.11 -7.97
CA ASP A 301 -10.81 -16.71 -6.61
C ASP A 301 -11.60 -15.41 -6.58
N VAL A 302 -11.20 -14.40 -7.38
CA VAL A 302 -11.98 -13.14 -7.50
C VAL A 302 -13.38 -13.40 -8.04
N LYS A 303 -13.55 -14.28 -9.05
CA LYS A 303 -14.88 -14.67 -9.53
C LYS A 303 -15.72 -15.31 -8.41
N GLN A 304 -15.13 -16.19 -7.62
CA GLN A 304 -15.84 -16.82 -6.50
C GLN A 304 -16.23 -15.82 -5.42
N ILE A 305 -15.39 -14.82 -5.14
CA ILE A 305 -15.72 -13.74 -4.20
C ILE A 305 -16.93 -12.95 -4.74
N LEU A 306 -16.88 -12.52 -6.00
CA LEU A 306 -17.94 -11.71 -6.62
C LEU A 306 -19.25 -12.47 -6.80
N ASN A 307 -19.21 -13.79 -7.00
CA ASN A 307 -20.42 -14.60 -7.12
C ASN A 307 -21.12 -14.89 -5.77
N LYS A 308 -20.47 -14.59 -4.65
CA LYS A 308 -21.02 -14.71 -3.31
C LYS A 308 -21.65 -13.41 -2.80
N GLU A 309 -21.49 -12.31 -3.55
CA GLU A 309 -22.17 -11.04 -3.31
C GLU A 309 -23.61 -11.06 -3.80
#